data_37580390f1e2ffb4a28676cbb5cef1ce
#
_entry.id   37580390f1e2ffb4a28676cbb5cef1ce
#
_cell.length_a   1.000
_cell.length_b   1.000
_cell.length_c   1.000
_cell.angle_alpha   90.00
_cell.angle_beta   90.00
_cell.angle_gamma   90.00
#
_symmetry.space_group_name_H-M   'P 1'
#
loop_
_entity.id
_entity.type
_entity.pdbx_description
1 polymer ?
#
loop_
_entity_poly.entity_id
_entity_poly.type
_entity_poly.pdbx_seq_one_letter_code
_entity_poly.pdbx_strand_id
1 'polypeptide(L)'
;MDLHMHLLKRLIHRRQLLLSGLALAILSPRAVQAKEQQASLSSRHSSPKPPASNGKRIVMIDPGHGGIDSGAVGEEGAEEKHIVLEIANNVRRELQSHPRIEVRLTRDSDHFIPLYQRVEIAHQHGANLFMSIHADGYTSPDANGASVFALSNRGASSSMARYLSNRENDADKVGGAKVEAQDHYLQQILFDLVQTDTIKNSLTLGKHVLDQIRPVHHLHSQHTEQAAFAVLKSPSIPSVLVETSFITNPREEQLLGTSAFRQKIASAIATGIINYFDEYDRRMS
;
A
#
# COMPACT_ATOMS: atom_id res chain seq x y z
N MET A 1 44.23 -47.09 -13.41
CA MET A 1 43.80 -47.03 -14.82
C MET A 1 42.39 -47.66 -14.94
N ASP A 2 41.46 -47.35 -13.98
CA ASP A 2 40.14 -48.01 -13.93
C ASP A 2 38.93 -47.09 -13.58
N LEU A 3 39.15 -45.81 -13.54
CA LEU A 3 38.04 -44.89 -13.21
C LEU A 3 37.38 -44.24 -14.43
N HIS A 4 37.94 -44.40 -15.62
CA HIS A 4 37.43 -43.79 -16.87
C HIS A 4 36.49 -44.69 -17.67
N MET A 5 36.47 -45.98 -17.39
CA MET A 5 35.61 -46.93 -18.12
C MET A 5 34.19 -47.08 -17.54
N HIS A 6 33.96 -46.65 -16.30
CA HIS A 6 32.61 -46.72 -15.70
C HIS A 6 31.68 -45.52 -16.04
N LEU A 7 32.23 -44.40 -16.51
CA LEU A 7 31.41 -43.25 -16.93
C LEU A 7 30.86 -43.37 -18.36
N LEU A 8 31.58 -44.06 -19.24
CA LEU A 8 31.13 -44.26 -20.64
C LEU A 8 29.98 -45.28 -20.79
N LYS A 9 29.81 -46.21 -19.88
CA LYS A 9 28.73 -47.21 -19.94
C LYS A 9 27.36 -46.66 -19.47
N ARG A 10 27.30 -45.54 -18.76
CA ARG A 10 26.03 -44.92 -18.32
C ARG A 10 25.40 -43.95 -19.34
N LEU A 11 26.13 -43.54 -20.37
CA LEU A 11 25.65 -42.62 -21.41
C LEU A 11 25.02 -43.32 -22.63
N ILE A 12 25.21 -44.64 -22.79
CA ILE A 12 24.70 -45.39 -23.95
C ILE A 12 23.29 -45.97 -23.71
N HIS A 13 22.86 -46.10 -22.45
CA HIS A 13 21.54 -46.68 -22.13
C HIS A 13 20.37 -45.72 -22.10
N ARG A 14 20.57 -44.43 -22.37
CA ARG A 14 19.48 -43.42 -22.39
C ARG A 14 19.01 -43.03 -23.80
N ARG A 15 19.52 -43.63 -24.85
CA ARG A 15 19.18 -43.29 -26.25
C ARG A 15 18.39 -44.35 -27.03
N GLN A 16 17.97 -45.46 -26.41
CA GLN A 16 17.26 -46.55 -27.11
C GLN A 16 15.82 -46.79 -26.65
N LEU A 17 15.15 -45.83 -26.01
CA LEU A 17 13.76 -45.99 -25.55
C LEU A 17 12.77 -45.02 -26.22
N LEU A 18 13.06 -44.57 -27.44
CA LEU A 18 12.13 -43.66 -28.18
C LEU A 18 11.85 -44.09 -29.62
N LEU A 19 11.90 -45.39 -29.95
CA LEU A 19 11.51 -45.91 -31.28
C LEU A 19 10.84 -47.27 -31.16
N SER A 20 9.64 -47.35 -30.63
CA SER A 20 8.70 -48.45 -30.94
C SER A 20 7.33 -48.13 -30.38
N GLY A 21 6.40 -47.76 -31.25
CA GLY A 21 5.00 -47.55 -30.88
C GLY A 21 4.18 -46.85 -31.93
N LEU A 22 4.40 -47.13 -33.20
CA LEU A 22 3.42 -46.77 -34.24
C LEU A 22 2.60 -48.04 -34.55
N ALA A 23 1.47 -48.15 -33.87
CA ALA A 23 0.42 -49.12 -34.25
C ALA A 23 -0.81 -48.33 -34.67
N LEU A 24 -1.13 -48.38 -35.95
CA LEU A 24 -2.38 -47.91 -36.55
C LEU A 24 -3.58 -48.55 -35.85
N ALA A 25 -4.46 -47.72 -35.32
CA ALA A 25 -5.86 -48.06 -35.10
C ALA A 25 -6.70 -47.07 -35.87
N ILE A 26 -7.10 -47.48 -37.08
CA ILE A 26 -8.14 -46.86 -37.85
C ILE A 26 -9.48 -47.25 -37.18
N LEU A 27 -10.11 -46.33 -36.47
CA LEU A 27 -11.47 -46.45 -36.00
C LEU A 27 -12.20 -45.09 -36.23
N SER A 28 -13.25 -45.20 -36.97
CA SER A 28 -14.23 -44.23 -37.47
C SER A 28 -14.46 -42.94 -36.69
N PRO A 29 -14.71 -41.84 -37.39
CA PRO A 29 -15.10 -40.60 -36.75
C PRO A 29 -16.55 -40.68 -36.28
N ARG A 30 -16.77 -41.12 -35.06
CA ARG A 30 -17.98 -40.71 -34.36
C ARG A 30 -17.77 -39.25 -33.96
N ALA A 31 -18.43 -38.37 -34.72
CA ALA A 31 -18.62 -37.00 -34.33
C ALA A 31 -19.32 -36.96 -32.97
N VAL A 32 -18.54 -36.99 -31.90
CA VAL A 32 -18.97 -36.47 -30.63
C VAL A 32 -18.90 -34.94 -30.83
N GLN A 33 -20.04 -34.36 -31.15
CA GLN A 33 -20.28 -32.99 -30.93
C GLN A 33 -20.08 -32.76 -29.42
N ALA A 34 -18.85 -32.51 -29.03
CA ALA A 34 -18.54 -31.76 -27.82
C ALA A 34 -19.13 -30.39 -28.09
N LYS A 35 -20.43 -30.25 -27.72
CA LYS A 35 -21.06 -28.97 -27.52
C LYS A 35 -20.09 -28.22 -26.61
N GLU A 36 -19.43 -27.25 -27.19
CA GLU A 36 -18.71 -26.23 -26.47
C GLU A 36 -19.72 -25.59 -25.50
N GLN A 37 -19.87 -26.20 -24.35
CA GLN A 37 -20.20 -25.49 -23.14
C GLN A 37 -18.91 -24.76 -22.76
N GLN A 38 -18.52 -23.81 -23.60
CA GLN A 38 -17.97 -22.57 -23.11
C GLN A 38 -19.05 -21.99 -22.21
N ALA A 39 -19.22 -22.65 -21.06
CA ALA A 39 -19.80 -22.00 -19.92
C ALA A 39 -18.97 -20.72 -19.74
N SER A 40 -19.55 -19.64 -20.21
CA SER A 40 -19.09 -18.31 -19.92
C SER A 40 -18.95 -18.20 -18.42
N LEU A 41 -17.76 -18.51 -17.91
CA LEU A 41 -17.23 -18.08 -16.64
C LEU A 41 -16.97 -16.56 -16.68
N SER A 42 -17.80 -15.84 -17.41
CA SER A 42 -18.10 -14.46 -17.16
C SER A 42 -19.18 -14.43 -16.04
N SER A 43 -18.94 -15.10 -14.93
CA SER A 43 -19.40 -14.58 -13.68
C SER A 43 -18.66 -13.25 -13.54
N ARG A 44 -19.28 -12.21 -14.11
CA ARG A 44 -19.06 -10.85 -13.71
C ARG A 44 -19.18 -10.87 -12.18
N HIS A 45 -18.06 -11.04 -11.49
CA HIS A 45 -17.90 -10.42 -10.20
C HIS A 45 -18.01 -8.93 -10.52
N SER A 46 -19.26 -8.45 -10.59
CA SER A 46 -19.54 -7.04 -10.43
C SER A 46 -19.08 -6.74 -9.00
N SER A 47 -17.85 -6.30 -8.88
CA SER A 47 -17.42 -5.56 -7.67
C SER A 47 -18.56 -4.60 -7.38
N PRO A 48 -19.05 -4.51 -6.14
CA PRO A 48 -20.13 -3.59 -5.81
C PRO A 48 -19.75 -2.23 -6.40
N LYS A 49 -20.60 -1.70 -7.28
CA LYS A 49 -20.36 -0.38 -7.86
C LYS A 49 -20.23 0.57 -6.67
N PRO A 50 -19.13 1.30 -6.53
CA PRO A 50 -18.97 2.22 -5.40
C PRO A 50 -20.21 3.09 -5.33
N PRO A 51 -20.71 3.45 -4.15
CA PRO A 51 -21.84 4.36 -4.03
C PRO A 51 -21.52 5.60 -4.85
N ALA A 52 -22.44 6.02 -5.70
CA ALA A 52 -22.24 7.12 -6.60
C ALA A 52 -21.78 8.33 -5.79
N SER A 53 -20.51 8.70 -5.91
CA SER A 53 -20.04 9.97 -5.39
C SER A 53 -20.85 11.04 -6.12
N ASN A 54 -21.30 12.09 -5.43
CA ASN A 54 -22.00 13.23 -6.03
C ASN A 54 -21.08 14.02 -6.98
N GLY A 55 -20.28 13.35 -7.79
CA GLY A 55 -19.24 13.92 -8.66
C GLY A 55 -17.96 14.35 -7.91
N LYS A 56 -17.86 14.13 -6.58
CA LYS A 56 -16.70 14.46 -5.79
C LYS A 56 -15.64 13.35 -5.81
N ARG A 57 -14.38 13.73 -5.71
CA ARG A 57 -13.25 12.82 -5.48
C ARG A 57 -13.26 12.36 -4.02
N ILE A 58 -13.26 11.05 -3.79
CA ILE A 58 -13.21 10.49 -2.44
C ILE A 58 -11.74 10.31 -2.03
N VAL A 59 -11.34 10.98 -0.96
CA VAL A 59 -10.04 10.86 -0.32
C VAL A 59 -10.22 10.02 0.93
N MET A 60 -9.57 8.85 0.97
CA MET A 60 -9.50 8.02 2.16
C MET A 60 -8.23 8.35 2.93
N ILE A 61 -8.38 8.89 4.13
CA ILE A 61 -7.28 9.10 5.07
C ILE A 61 -7.29 7.95 6.07
N ASP A 62 -6.13 7.36 6.27
CA ASP A 62 -5.91 6.24 7.16
C ASP A 62 -5.01 6.68 8.32
N PRO A 63 -5.55 6.99 9.51
CA PRO A 63 -4.72 7.18 10.68
C PRO A 63 -4.08 5.84 11.06
N GLY A 64 -2.74 5.74 11.01
CA GLY A 64 -2.01 4.52 11.34
C GLY A 64 -2.34 4.00 12.75
N HIS A 65 -2.08 2.73 13.01
CA HIS A 65 -2.24 2.11 14.33
C HIS A 65 -3.66 2.15 14.89
N GLY A 66 -3.81 2.09 16.22
CA GLY A 66 -5.09 2.20 16.94
C GLY A 66 -5.37 1.02 17.87
N GLY A 67 -6.18 1.25 18.87
CA GLY A 67 -6.55 0.24 19.89
C GLY A 67 -5.33 -0.29 20.62
N ILE A 68 -5.11 -1.61 20.55
CA ILE A 68 -3.96 -2.30 21.16
C ILE A 68 -2.61 -1.93 20.53
N ASP A 69 -2.61 -1.51 19.28
CA ASP A 69 -1.41 -1.05 18.58
C ASP A 69 -1.21 0.45 18.82
N SER A 70 -0.27 0.79 19.71
CA SER A 70 0.08 2.19 20.03
C SER A 70 0.84 2.90 18.91
N GLY A 71 1.43 2.13 17.98
CA GLY A 71 2.52 2.64 17.13
C GLY A 71 3.79 2.89 17.92
N ALA A 72 4.60 3.81 17.46
CA ALA A 72 5.77 4.28 18.20
C ALA A 72 5.34 5.07 19.44
N VAL A 73 6.20 5.01 20.47
CA VAL A 73 6.03 5.78 21.71
C VAL A 73 7.23 6.68 21.88
N GLY A 74 6.98 7.95 22.10
CA GLY A 74 8.00 8.95 22.36
C GLY A 74 8.62 8.79 23.75
N GLU A 75 9.70 9.52 24.02
CA GLU A 75 10.39 9.48 25.31
C GLU A 75 9.53 10.06 26.45
N GLU A 76 8.68 11.05 26.15
CA GLU A 76 7.73 11.66 27.11
C GLU A 76 6.42 10.86 27.21
N GLY A 77 6.30 9.74 26.49
CA GLY A 77 5.17 8.81 26.53
C GLY A 77 4.06 9.14 25.55
N ALA A 78 4.26 10.01 24.59
CA ALA A 78 3.30 10.27 23.53
C ALA A 78 3.15 9.01 22.64
N GLU A 79 1.91 8.57 22.41
CA GLU A 79 1.61 7.43 21.54
C GLU A 79 1.24 7.92 20.14
N GLU A 80 1.87 7.34 19.13
CA GLU A 80 1.67 7.68 17.72
C GLU A 80 0.19 7.63 17.30
N LYS A 81 -0.52 6.57 17.68
CA LYS A 81 -1.94 6.36 17.30
C LYS A 81 -2.86 7.56 17.60
N HIS A 82 -2.59 8.30 18.67
CA HIS A 82 -3.38 9.48 19.06
C HIS A 82 -3.01 10.68 18.21
N ILE A 83 -1.71 10.89 17.99
CA ILE A 83 -1.19 12.02 17.21
C ILE A 83 -1.66 11.93 15.76
N VAL A 84 -1.52 10.77 15.13
CA VAL A 84 -1.92 10.59 13.73
C VAL A 84 -3.43 10.68 13.53
N LEU A 85 -4.22 10.26 14.52
CA LEU A 85 -5.68 10.44 14.48
C LEU A 85 -6.05 11.93 14.51
N GLU A 86 -5.37 12.75 15.31
CA GLU A 86 -5.60 14.18 15.35
C GLU A 86 -5.17 14.87 14.05
N ILE A 87 -4.01 14.50 13.47
CA ILE A 87 -3.55 15.02 12.18
C ILE A 87 -4.57 14.66 11.09
N ALA A 88 -5.01 13.41 11.03
CA ALA A 88 -6.01 12.95 10.06
C ALA A 88 -7.35 13.72 10.17
N ASN A 89 -7.81 13.98 11.39
CA ASN A 89 -8.99 14.80 11.63
C ASN A 89 -8.78 16.26 11.18
N ASN A 90 -7.57 16.80 11.34
CA ASN A 90 -7.23 18.12 10.84
C ASN A 90 -7.24 18.15 9.31
N VAL A 91 -6.64 17.17 8.64
CA VAL A 91 -6.69 17.04 7.16
C VAL A 91 -8.14 16.97 6.69
N ARG A 92 -8.98 16.17 7.36
CA ARG A 92 -10.42 16.10 7.05
C ARG A 92 -11.09 17.45 7.14
N ARG A 93 -10.83 18.22 8.21
CA ARG A 93 -11.39 19.58 8.38
C ARG A 93 -10.95 20.56 7.30
N GLU A 94 -9.68 20.53 6.91
CA GLU A 94 -9.15 21.36 5.83
C GLU A 94 -9.84 21.09 4.48
N LEU A 95 -10.09 19.82 4.18
CA LEU A 95 -10.64 19.42 2.89
C LEU A 95 -12.17 19.41 2.84
N GLN A 96 -12.88 19.37 3.99
CA GLN A 96 -14.35 19.19 4.01
C GLN A 96 -15.13 20.33 3.31
N SER A 97 -14.57 21.54 3.25
CA SER A 97 -15.15 22.67 2.56
C SER A 97 -14.86 22.70 1.06
N HIS A 98 -13.96 21.82 0.57
CA HIS A 98 -13.58 21.79 -0.82
C HIS A 98 -14.72 21.25 -1.71
N PRO A 99 -15.16 21.96 -2.76
CA PRO A 99 -16.37 21.60 -3.50
C PRO A 99 -16.28 20.26 -4.23
N ARG A 100 -15.06 19.84 -4.64
CA ARG A 100 -14.81 18.64 -5.43
C ARG A 100 -14.25 17.46 -4.64
N ILE A 101 -14.07 17.60 -3.30
CA ILE A 101 -13.47 16.54 -2.47
C ILE A 101 -14.46 16.12 -1.39
N GLU A 102 -14.53 14.81 -1.14
CA GLU A 102 -15.16 14.18 0.01
C GLU A 102 -14.08 13.40 0.77
N VAL A 103 -13.95 13.61 2.07
CA VAL A 103 -12.95 12.95 2.91
C VAL A 103 -13.63 11.93 3.80
N ARG A 104 -13.05 10.73 3.83
CA ARG A 104 -13.42 9.64 4.75
C ARG A 104 -12.19 9.18 5.50
N LEU A 105 -12.39 8.68 6.70
CA LEU A 105 -11.35 8.07 7.51
C LEU A 105 -11.56 6.56 7.59
N THR A 106 -10.49 5.79 7.66
CA THR A 106 -10.58 4.34 7.97
C THR A 106 -11.02 4.12 9.40
N ARG A 107 -10.54 4.95 10.34
CA ARG A 107 -10.98 5.03 11.73
C ARG A 107 -11.11 6.48 12.18
N ASP A 108 -12.09 6.75 13.04
CA ASP A 108 -12.34 8.07 13.66
C ASP A 108 -12.24 8.05 15.20
N SER A 109 -11.86 6.90 15.74
CA SER A 109 -11.69 6.63 17.16
C SER A 109 -10.49 5.70 17.40
N ASP A 110 -10.17 5.43 18.67
CA ASP A 110 -9.06 4.57 19.06
C ASP A 110 -9.47 3.09 19.01
N HIS A 111 -9.37 2.49 17.81
CA HIS A 111 -9.55 1.05 17.62
C HIS A 111 -8.58 0.54 16.54
N PHE A 112 -8.21 -0.71 16.62
CA PHE A 112 -7.32 -1.37 15.69
C PHE A 112 -8.07 -1.81 14.43
N ILE A 113 -7.46 -1.58 13.27
CA ILE A 113 -7.92 -2.09 11.96
C ILE A 113 -6.73 -2.81 11.31
N PRO A 114 -6.85 -4.10 10.93
CA PRO A 114 -5.82 -4.81 10.19
C PRO A 114 -5.46 -4.13 8.87
N LEU A 115 -4.19 -4.23 8.45
CA LEU A 115 -3.66 -3.50 7.30
C LEU A 115 -4.46 -3.73 6.02
N TYR A 116 -4.82 -4.98 5.71
CA TYR A 116 -5.59 -5.28 4.51
C TYR A 116 -7.02 -4.70 4.56
N GLN A 117 -7.64 -4.65 5.74
CA GLN A 117 -8.98 -4.08 5.89
C GLN A 117 -8.99 -2.57 5.64
N ARG A 118 -7.91 -1.86 5.94
CA ARG A 118 -7.77 -0.43 5.61
C ARG A 118 -7.84 -0.20 4.10
N VAL A 119 -7.16 -1.03 3.33
CA VAL A 119 -7.22 -1.01 1.86
C VAL A 119 -8.61 -1.39 1.36
N GLU A 120 -9.23 -2.41 1.95
CA GLU A 120 -10.58 -2.84 1.60
C GLU A 120 -11.63 -1.77 1.87
N ILE A 121 -11.56 -1.08 3.01
CA ILE A 121 -12.43 0.08 3.34
C ILE A 121 -12.29 1.14 2.25
N ALA A 122 -11.09 1.45 1.78
CA ALA A 122 -10.89 2.41 0.70
C ALA A 122 -11.57 1.96 -0.60
N HIS A 123 -11.46 0.69 -0.96
CA HIS A 123 -12.14 0.13 -2.13
C HIS A 123 -13.66 0.15 -2.01
N GLN A 124 -14.20 -0.28 -0.86
CA GLN A 124 -15.65 -0.30 -0.60
C GLN A 124 -16.27 1.10 -0.70
N HIS A 125 -15.51 2.13 -0.34
CA HIS A 125 -15.94 3.52 -0.44
C HIS A 125 -15.66 4.15 -1.80
N GLY A 126 -15.04 3.43 -2.74
CA GLY A 126 -14.70 3.95 -4.06
C GLY A 126 -13.69 5.08 -4.01
N ALA A 127 -12.70 5.00 -3.11
CA ALA A 127 -11.70 6.03 -2.95
C ALA A 127 -10.92 6.29 -4.25
N ASN A 128 -10.67 7.56 -4.54
CA ASN A 128 -9.83 8.00 -5.65
C ASN A 128 -8.37 8.21 -5.23
N LEU A 129 -8.13 8.24 -3.92
CA LEU A 129 -6.84 8.41 -3.28
C LEU A 129 -6.88 7.79 -1.89
N PHE A 130 -5.80 7.11 -1.50
CA PHE A 130 -5.59 6.59 -0.15
C PHE A 130 -4.31 7.20 0.43
N MET A 131 -4.38 7.64 1.69
CA MET A 131 -3.24 8.21 2.39
C MET A 131 -3.20 7.72 3.83
N SER A 132 -2.17 6.94 4.17
CA SER A 132 -1.87 6.57 5.54
C SER A 132 -1.00 7.64 6.20
N ILE A 133 -1.31 8.01 7.43
CA ILE A 133 -0.62 9.05 8.20
C ILE A 133 0.02 8.41 9.42
N HIS A 134 1.33 8.62 9.55
CA HIS A 134 2.20 8.08 10.58
C HIS A 134 3.10 9.15 11.21
N ALA A 135 3.72 8.83 12.33
CA ALA A 135 4.73 9.61 13.03
C ALA A 135 5.70 8.66 13.73
N ASP A 136 6.31 7.78 12.98
CA ASP A 136 6.97 6.56 13.40
C ASP A 136 8.22 6.78 14.27
N GLY A 137 8.75 5.70 14.78
CA GLY A 137 10.02 5.67 15.49
C GLY A 137 11.15 5.13 14.62
N TYR A 138 12.35 5.62 14.87
CA TYR A 138 13.56 5.07 14.28
C TYR A 138 14.59 4.71 15.34
N THR A 139 15.54 3.84 14.99
CA THR A 139 16.57 3.36 15.92
C THR A 139 17.55 4.44 16.37
N SER A 140 17.75 5.49 15.54
CA SER A 140 18.51 6.67 15.91
C SER A 140 17.56 7.78 16.38
N PRO A 141 17.76 8.35 17.58
CA PRO A 141 16.98 9.49 18.06
C PRO A 141 17.28 10.78 17.29
N ASP A 142 18.31 10.81 16.44
CA ASP A 142 18.63 11.94 15.59
C ASP A 142 17.80 11.97 14.29
N ALA A 143 17.09 10.86 13.97
CA ALA A 143 16.17 10.86 12.83
C ALA A 143 15.10 11.92 13.03
N ASN A 144 14.89 12.76 12.01
CA ASN A 144 13.97 13.88 12.08
C ASN A 144 13.43 14.24 10.70
N GLY A 145 12.33 14.97 10.68
CA GLY A 145 11.69 15.46 9.47
C GLY A 145 10.67 14.50 8.87
N ALA A 146 9.92 15.00 7.90
CA ALA A 146 8.88 14.25 7.22
C ALA A 146 9.43 13.43 6.03
N SER A 147 8.75 12.33 5.74
CA SER A 147 8.98 11.50 4.54
C SER A 147 7.64 11.11 3.92
N VAL A 148 7.64 10.82 2.62
CA VAL A 148 6.48 10.22 1.95
C VAL A 148 6.92 8.99 1.19
N PHE A 149 6.15 7.93 1.33
CA PHE A 149 6.42 6.62 0.73
C PHE A 149 5.30 6.21 -0.22
N ALA A 150 5.70 5.61 -1.34
CA ALA A 150 4.82 4.90 -2.26
C ALA A 150 5.18 3.41 -2.29
N LEU A 151 4.27 2.59 -2.80
CA LEU A 151 4.53 1.16 -2.94
C LEU A 151 5.66 0.89 -3.94
N SER A 152 6.50 -0.11 -3.62
CA SER A 152 7.46 -0.71 -4.54
C SER A 152 7.31 -2.22 -4.58
N ASN A 153 7.32 -2.77 -5.79
CA ASN A 153 7.45 -4.21 -6.04
C ASN A 153 8.90 -4.62 -6.38
N ARG A 154 9.86 -3.68 -6.36
CA ARG A 154 11.27 -3.87 -6.73
C ARG A 154 12.23 -3.75 -5.55
N GLY A 155 11.72 -3.64 -4.33
CA GLY A 155 12.50 -3.45 -3.11
C GLY A 155 12.43 -2.01 -2.58
N ALA A 156 13.08 -1.74 -1.45
CA ALA A 156 13.08 -0.45 -0.80
C ALA A 156 14.12 0.48 -1.43
N SER A 157 13.78 1.79 -1.54
CA SER A 157 14.65 2.83 -2.08
C SER A 157 15.80 3.20 -1.14
N SER A 158 15.62 2.97 0.17
CA SER A 158 16.63 3.23 1.20
C SER A 158 16.57 2.19 2.32
N SER A 159 17.60 2.19 3.18
CA SER A 159 17.61 1.35 4.40
C SER A 159 16.51 1.76 5.38
N MET A 160 16.23 3.07 5.48
CA MET A 160 15.13 3.59 6.29
C MET A 160 13.78 3.14 5.74
N ALA A 161 13.53 3.29 4.45
CA ALA A 161 12.30 2.83 3.82
C ALA A 161 12.05 1.32 4.05
N ARG A 162 13.11 0.52 4.03
CA ARG A 162 13.05 -0.91 4.36
C ARG A 162 12.71 -1.15 5.83
N TYR A 163 13.37 -0.43 6.72
CA TYR A 163 13.13 -0.56 8.16
C TYR A 163 11.68 -0.20 8.50
N LEU A 164 11.20 0.96 8.06
CA LEU A 164 9.84 1.43 8.32
C LEU A 164 8.81 0.48 7.70
N SER A 165 8.98 0.05 6.46
CA SER A 165 8.01 -0.87 5.84
C SER A 165 7.94 -2.23 6.55
N ASN A 166 9.05 -2.74 7.07
CA ASN A 166 9.04 -3.98 7.86
C ASN A 166 8.31 -3.80 9.18
N ARG A 167 8.55 -2.67 9.86
CA ARG A 167 7.92 -2.35 11.14
C ARG A 167 6.41 -2.18 10.97
N GLU A 168 5.99 -1.37 10.00
CA GLU A 168 4.58 -1.14 9.72
C GLU A 168 3.85 -2.42 9.27
N ASN A 169 4.50 -3.27 8.50
CA ASN A 169 3.93 -4.56 8.11
C ASN A 169 3.76 -5.54 9.29
N ASP A 170 4.43 -5.32 10.41
CA ASP A 170 4.30 -6.11 11.63
C ASP A 170 3.14 -5.64 12.55
N ALA A 171 2.46 -4.53 12.23
CA ALA A 171 1.32 -4.00 13.00
C ALA A 171 0.20 -5.03 13.22
N ASP A 172 -0.10 -5.88 12.24
CA ASP A 172 -1.11 -6.93 12.37
C ASP A 172 -0.75 -7.96 13.46
N LYS A 173 0.55 -8.21 13.69
CA LYS A 173 1.01 -9.09 14.77
C LYS A 173 0.80 -8.45 16.13
N VAL A 174 1.06 -7.15 16.25
CA VAL A 174 0.84 -6.36 17.48
C VAL A 174 -0.65 -6.28 17.78
N GLY A 175 -1.46 -6.01 16.77
CA GLY A 175 -2.92 -5.94 16.88
C GLY A 175 -3.60 -7.27 17.21
N GLY A 176 -2.84 -8.39 17.28
CA GLY A 176 -3.39 -9.71 17.57
C GLY A 176 -4.31 -10.24 16.46
N ALA A 177 -4.27 -9.63 15.28
CA ALA A 177 -5.01 -10.11 14.12
C ALA A 177 -4.47 -11.50 13.75
N LYS A 178 -5.32 -12.50 13.81
CA LYS A 178 -5.04 -13.79 13.18
C LYS A 178 -5.14 -13.56 11.68
N VAL A 179 -4.01 -13.23 11.05
CA VAL A 179 -3.96 -13.16 9.58
C VAL A 179 -4.12 -14.58 9.08
N GLU A 180 -5.29 -14.93 8.60
CA GLU A 180 -5.56 -16.25 8.04
C GLU A 180 -4.68 -16.45 6.79
N ALA A 181 -4.30 -17.69 6.50
CA ALA A 181 -3.49 -18.00 5.30
C ALA A 181 -4.16 -17.49 4.01
N GLN A 182 -5.48 -17.38 4.00
CA GLN A 182 -6.28 -16.83 2.92
C GLN A 182 -6.05 -15.33 2.75
N ASP A 183 -5.87 -14.57 3.84
CA ASP A 183 -5.61 -13.13 3.80
C ASP A 183 -4.21 -12.84 3.26
N HIS A 184 -3.20 -13.64 3.61
CA HIS A 184 -1.87 -13.55 3.03
C HIS A 184 -1.88 -13.82 1.52
N TYR A 185 -2.63 -14.82 1.08
CA TYR A 185 -2.76 -15.14 -0.33
C TYR A 185 -3.45 -14.02 -1.11
N LEU A 186 -4.53 -13.44 -0.57
CA LEU A 186 -5.22 -12.30 -1.15
C LEU A 186 -4.32 -11.06 -1.21
N GLN A 187 -3.57 -10.78 -0.15
CA GLN A 187 -2.58 -9.68 -0.13
C GLN A 187 -1.51 -9.86 -1.22
N GLN A 188 -1.05 -11.09 -1.45
CA GLN A 188 -0.07 -11.37 -2.50
C GLN A 188 -0.67 -11.15 -3.89
N ILE A 189 -1.88 -11.64 -4.15
CA ILE A 189 -2.57 -11.41 -5.43
C ILE A 189 -2.80 -9.92 -5.66
N LEU A 190 -3.25 -9.18 -4.66
CA LEU A 190 -3.45 -7.74 -4.78
C LEU A 190 -2.13 -7.02 -5.10
N PHE A 191 -1.04 -7.42 -4.47
CA PHE A 191 0.29 -6.86 -4.75
C PHE A 191 0.73 -7.10 -6.19
N ASP A 192 0.52 -8.32 -6.72
CA ASP A 192 0.89 -8.69 -8.08
C ASP A 192 0.03 -7.95 -9.13
N LEU A 193 -1.17 -7.51 -8.74
CA LEU A 193 -2.10 -6.78 -9.61
C LEU A 193 -1.89 -5.26 -9.60
N VAL A 194 -1.02 -4.71 -8.75
CA VAL A 194 -0.78 -3.25 -8.71
C VAL A 194 -0.25 -2.77 -10.04
N GLN A 195 -1.02 -1.88 -10.67
CA GLN A 195 -0.71 -1.37 -11.98
C GLN A 195 0.44 -0.34 -11.92
N THR A 196 1.29 -0.34 -12.94
CA THR A 196 2.40 0.63 -13.05
C THR A 196 1.90 2.08 -12.98
N ASP A 197 0.73 2.38 -13.53
CA ASP A 197 0.17 3.73 -13.51
C ASP A 197 -0.33 4.12 -12.12
N THR A 198 -0.82 3.17 -11.31
CA THR A 198 -1.15 3.41 -9.91
C THR A 198 0.09 3.85 -9.12
N ILE A 199 1.22 3.15 -9.31
CA ILE A 199 2.50 3.53 -8.66
C ILE A 199 2.97 4.91 -9.14
N LYS A 200 2.91 5.22 -10.44
CA LYS A 200 3.27 6.55 -10.96
C LYS A 200 2.40 7.66 -10.36
N ASN A 201 1.10 7.45 -10.27
CA ASN A 201 0.19 8.39 -9.66
C ASN A 201 0.47 8.56 -8.16
N SER A 202 0.83 7.48 -7.44
CA SER A 202 1.27 7.54 -6.05
C SER A 202 2.55 8.38 -5.89
N LEU A 203 3.53 8.20 -6.76
CA LEU A 203 4.76 9.02 -6.76
C LEU A 203 4.47 10.50 -7.04
N THR A 204 3.55 10.79 -7.96
CA THR A 204 3.11 12.16 -8.23
C THR A 204 2.40 12.77 -7.02
N LEU A 205 1.51 12.03 -6.38
CA LEU A 205 0.85 12.45 -5.13
C LEU A 205 1.88 12.74 -4.04
N GLY A 206 2.82 11.81 -3.81
CA GLY A 206 3.88 11.98 -2.80
C GLY A 206 4.73 13.22 -3.05
N LYS A 207 5.05 13.52 -4.31
CA LYS A 207 5.76 14.75 -4.68
C LYS A 207 4.97 16.00 -4.29
N HIS A 208 3.69 16.07 -4.63
CA HIS A 208 2.85 17.21 -4.26
C HIS A 208 2.77 17.42 -2.76
N VAL A 209 2.66 16.34 -1.99
CA VAL A 209 2.65 16.40 -0.51
C VAL A 209 3.98 16.90 0.03
N LEU A 210 5.11 16.36 -0.41
CA LEU A 210 6.45 16.80 -0.01
C LEU A 210 6.69 18.29 -0.34
N ASP A 211 6.29 18.74 -1.52
CA ASP A 211 6.45 20.14 -1.94
C ASP A 211 5.70 21.10 -1.03
N GLN A 212 4.57 20.68 -0.43
CA GLN A 212 3.81 21.50 0.53
C GLN A 212 4.32 21.36 1.98
N ILE A 213 4.90 20.21 2.35
CA ILE A 213 5.49 20.04 3.67
C ILE A 213 6.82 20.80 3.78
N ARG A 214 7.63 20.85 2.72
CA ARG A 214 8.95 21.49 2.68
C ARG A 214 9.03 22.89 3.30
N PRO A 215 8.10 23.85 3.05
CA PRO A 215 8.15 25.17 3.66
C PRO A 215 7.72 25.20 5.12
N VAL A 216 7.11 24.13 5.63
CA VAL A 216 6.50 24.12 6.96
C VAL A 216 7.21 23.20 7.95
N HIS A 217 7.93 22.19 7.45
CA HIS A 217 8.69 21.25 8.26
C HIS A 217 9.90 20.72 7.49
N HIS A 218 10.95 20.31 8.22
CA HIS A 218 12.10 19.64 7.63
C HIS A 218 11.67 18.36 6.89
N LEU A 219 12.32 18.07 5.76
CA LEU A 219 12.12 16.80 5.06
C LEU A 219 13.30 15.87 5.34
N HIS A 220 13.02 14.68 5.88
CA HIS A 220 14.01 13.62 6.00
C HIS A 220 14.45 13.12 4.62
N SER A 221 13.50 12.95 3.70
CA SER A 221 13.76 12.64 2.30
C SER A 221 13.21 13.72 1.39
N GLN A 222 14.04 14.16 0.43
CA GLN A 222 13.67 15.22 -0.52
C GLN A 222 12.76 14.71 -1.64
N HIS A 223 12.61 13.39 -1.77
CA HIS A 223 11.83 12.71 -2.80
C HIS A 223 10.92 11.68 -2.16
N THR A 224 9.83 11.34 -2.87
CA THR A 224 8.98 10.21 -2.49
C THR A 224 9.81 8.93 -2.53
N GLU A 225 9.96 8.28 -1.38
CA GLU A 225 10.63 6.99 -1.26
C GLU A 225 9.68 5.85 -1.59
N GLN A 226 10.23 4.64 -1.72
CA GLN A 226 9.44 3.46 -2.05
C GLN A 226 9.86 2.26 -1.21
N ALA A 227 8.88 1.47 -0.76
CA ALA A 227 9.08 0.17 -0.15
C ALA A 227 7.80 -0.69 -0.23
N ALA A 228 7.88 -1.92 0.29
CA ALA A 228 6.78 -2.89 0.20
C ALA A 228 5.79 -2.75 1.37
N PHE A 229 5.26 -1.55 1.59
CA PHE A 229 4.23 -1.31 2.62
C PHE A 229 2.94 -2.07 2.30
N ALA A 230 2.49 -2.91 3.23
CA ALA A 230 1.29 -3.73 3.06
C ALA A 230 0.03 -2.87 2.90
N VAL A 231 -0.07 -1.78 3.67
CA VAL A 231 -1.21 -0.85 3.64
C VAL A 231 -1.34 -0.08 2.31
N LEU A 232 -0.29 -0.05 1.47
CA LEU A 232 -0.32 0.61 0.16
C LEU A 232 -0.61 -0.35 -1.01
N LYS A 233 -0.92 -1.61 -0.73
CA LYS A 233 -1.15 -2.65 -1.76
C LYS A 233 -2.55 -2.55 -2.37
N SER A 234 -2.86 -1.41 -2.99
CA SER A 234 -4.10 -1.23 -3.75
C SER A 234 -3.84 -1.39 -5.25
N PRO A 235 -4.61 -2.23 -5.96
CA PRO A 235 -4.44 -2.42 -7.41
C PRO A 235 -4.68 -1.17 -8.24
N SER A 236 -5.57 -0.28 -7.81
CA SER A 236 -6.09 0.80 -8.63
C SER A 236 -6.19 2.16 -7.95
N ILE A 237 -5.97 2.24 -6.62
CA ILE A 237 -6.07 3.49 -5.87
C ILE A 237 -4.66 4.05 -5.66
N PRO A 238 -4.30 5.24 -6.17
CA PRO A 238 -3.06 5.90 -5.82
C PRO A 238 -2.93 6.04 -4.31
N SER A 239 -1.84 5.51 -3.75
CA SER A 239 -1.70 5.33 -2.31
C SER A 239 -0.31 5.78 -1.85
N VAL A 240 -0.26 6.56 -0.75
CA VAL A 240 0.98 6.98 -0.09
C VAL A 240 0.87 6.82 1.41
N LEU A 241 2.02 6.64 2.07
CA LEU A 241 2.19 6.74 3.50
C LEU A 241 3.03 7.98 3.79
N VAL A 242 2.56 8.81 4.70
CA VAL A 242 3.20 10.06 5.12
C VAL A 242 3.70 9.91 6.54
N GLU A 243 5.02 9.87 6.70
CA GLU A 243 5.66 10.10 8.00
C GLU A 243 5.71 11.59 8.24
N THR A 244 4.94 12.05 9.19
CA THR A 244 4.87 13.50 9.48
C THR A 244 6.05 14.01 10.28
N SER A 245 6.69 13.12 11.03
CA SER A 245 7.82 13.38 11.93
C SER A 245 8.28 12.06 12.56
N PHE A 246 9.38 12.05 13.31
CA PHE A 246 9.81 10.88 14.08
C PHE A 246 9.54 11.10 15.58
N ILE A 247 8.54 10.39 16.13
CA ILE A 247 8.12 10.56 17.54
C ILE A 247 9.22 10.18 18.53
N THR A 248 10.17 9.32 18.13
CA THR A 248 11.33 8.94 18.96
C THR A 248 12.43 10.00 18.99
N ASN A 249 12.30 11.09 18.21
CA ASN A 249 13.15 12.26 18.35
C ASN A 249 12.51 13.22 19.38
N PRO A 250 13.20 13.56 20.49
CA PRO A 250 12.60 14.36 21.58
C PRO A 250 12.08 15.73 21.13
N ARG A 251 12.76 16.37 20.16
CA ARG A 251 12.31 17.69 19.65
C ARG A 251 11.05 17.54 18.79
N GLU A 252 10.96 16.47 18.01
CA GLU A 252 9.80 16.20 17.15
C GLU A 252 8.64 15.68 17.98
N GLU A 253 8.85 14.91 19.04
CA GLU A 253 7.82 14.54 19.98
C GLU A 253 7.15 15.79 20.58
N GLN A 254 7.96 16.78 21.03
CA GLN A 254 7.44 18.04 21.52
C GLN A 254 6.65 18.82 20.45
N LEU A 255 7.14 18.85 19.20
CA LEU A 255 6.40 19.48 18.09
C LEU A 255 5.07 18.76 17.84
N LEU A 256 5.08 17.43 17.72
CA LEU A 256 3.89 16.59 17.54
C LEU A 256 2.90 16.77 18.68
N GLY A 257 3.37 17.04 19.91
CA GLY A 257 2.55 17.37 21.07
C GLY A 257 1.76 18.69 20.93
N THR A 258 2.17 19.59 20.02
CA THR A 258 1.49 20.88 19.84
C THR A 258 0.38 20.83 18.80
N SER A 259 -0.79 21.38 19.13
CA SER A 259 -1.90 21.50 18.16
C SER A 259 -1.52 22.35 16.95
N ALA A 260 -0.70 23.38 17.15
CA ALA A 260 -0.24 24.28 16.09
C ALA A 260 0.57 23.52 15.02
N PHE A 261 1.49 22.64 15.43
CA PHE A 261 2.26 21.83 14.48
C PHE A 261 1.36 20.83 13.76
N ARG A 262 0.49 20.09 14.49
CA ARG A 262 -0.44 19.13 13.88
C ARG A 262 -1.39 19.79 12.86
N GLN A 263 -1.84 21.02 13.15
CA GLN A 263 -2.65 21.80 12.21
C GLN A 263 -1.82 22.22 10.98
N LYS A 264 -0.60 22.71 11.19
CA LYS A 264 0.28 23.19 10.13
C LYS A 264 0.65 22.07 9.14
N ILE A 265 1.00 20.89 9.65
CA ILE A 265 1.33 19.73 8.80
C ILE A 265 0.08 19.22 8.07
N ALA A 266 -1.07 19.21 8.71
CA ALA A 266 -2.34 18.82 8.10
C ALA A 266 -2.76 19.75 6.97
N SER A 267 -2.59 21.06 7.11
CA SER A 267 -2.87 22.03 6.04
C SER A 267 -1.94 21.84 4.83
N ALA A 268 -0.66 21.53 5.08
CA ALA A 268 0.29 21.21 4.01
C ALA A 268 -0.13 19.93 3.26
N ILE A 269 -0.48 18.87 3.98
CA ILE A 269 -0.97 17.62 3.40
C ILE A 269 -2.24 17.87 2.55
N ALA A 270 -3.21 18.61 3.09
CA ALA A 270 -4.45 18.92 2.39
C ALA A 270 -4.20 19.70 1.09
N THR A 271 -3.30 20.68 1.12
CA THR A 271 -2.89 21.45 -0.07
C THR A 271 -2.21 20.53 -1.10
N GLY A 272 -1.35 19.60 -0.66
CA GLY A 272 -0.72 18.61 -1.53
C GLY A 272 -1.75 17.72 -2.25
N ILE A 273 -2.79 17.29 -1.55
CA ILE A 273 -3.89 16.50 -2.13
C ILE A 273 -4.65 17.31 -3.20
N ILE A 274 -4.97 18.58 -2.91
CA ILE A 274 -5.66 19.46 -3.87
C ILE A 274 -4.81 19.64 -5.13
N ASN A 275 -3.54 19.97 -4.97
CA ASN A 275 -2.60 20.18 -6.09
C ASN A 275 -2.44 18.91 -6.95
N TYR A 276 -2.43 17.73 -6.34
CA TYR A 276 -2.42 16.47 -7.05
C TYR A 276 -3.66 16.29 -7.94
N PHE A 277 -4.86 16.52 -7.41
CA PHE A 277 -6.07 16.40 -8.22
C PHE A 277 -6.16 17.46 -9.32
N ASP A 278 -5.70 18.67 -9.05
CA ASP A 278 -5.65 19.73 -10.08
C ASP A 278 -4.69 19.38 -11.22
N GLU A 279 -3.55 18.74 -10.93
CA GLU A 279 -2.65 18.23 -11.97
C GLU A 279 -3.25 17.03 -12.70
N TYR A 280 -3.85 16.09 -11.96
CA TYR A 280 -4.49 14.91 -12.54
C TYR A 280 -5.60 15.30 -13.52
N ASP A 281 -6.50 16.21 -13.13
CA ASP A 281 -7.61 16.65 -13.97
C ASP A 281 -7.12 17.37 -15.23
N ARG A 282 -6.04 18.18 -15.15
CA ARG A 282 -5.41 18.81 -16.32
C ARG A 282 -4.79 17.82 -17.31
N ARG A 283 -4.32 16.66 -16.83
CA ARG A 283 -3.76 15.62 -17.71
C ARG A 283 -4.84 14.80 -18.43
N MET A 284 -6.06 14.77 -17.86
CA MET A 284 -7.17 13.98 -18.37
C MET A 284 -8.13 14.78 -19.28
N SER A 285 -8.02 16.13 -19.27
CA SER A 285 -8.73 17.05 -20.17
C SER A 285 -7.96 17.30 -21.47
#